data_201f193212f246751c022193a402cf30
#
_entry.id   201f193212f246751c022193a402cf30
#
_cell.length_a   1.000
_cell.length_b   1.000
_cell.length_c   1.000
_cell.angle_alpha   90.00
_cell.angle_beta   90.00
_cell.angle_gamma   90.00
#
_symmetry.space_group_name_H-M   'P 1'
#
loop_
_entity.id
_entity.type
_entity.pdbx_description
1 polymer ?
#
loop_
_entity_poly.entity_id
_entity_poly.type
_entity_poly.pdbx_seq_one_letter_code
_entity_poly.pdbx_strand_id
1 'polypeptide(L)'
;EGDSAGGSAKQARDRKTQAILPLKGKILNTEKSQDYKLLSSSEVGSLISALGCGFNHESDDFNIDKLRYGKIIIMTDADVDGAHIRTLLLTLLARKMKPLFDQGRIYIAQPPLYKIKKGKLEKYIANDFELNKFLTNSFFDTNKLYSSKKLIPQNESEQLLINYKTIDYILKNVSKSKDKYILKAMAYLPPINESLSNDTKHIASYIKSLQHLVTALSPINITYSLTLNNLDDNSYEIALEKKINGVLDLTVSSINKKFFSSKTYNSLTNLNLYAYSGPFILKTESTDLSFDYLFDFCEHAYTSSRKSISLQRYKGLGEMNPSQLSETTMNPETRSLLQVSQIDDDDYSIFDTLMGDDVEKRREFIVSSANAVDNVDV
;
A
#
# COMPACT_ATOMS: atom_id res chain seq x y z
N GLU A 1 18.18 2.16 -12.74
CA GLU A 1 18.73 0.87 -12.36
C GLU A 1 18.82 -0.09 -13.56
N GLY A 2 19.99 -0.77 -13.75
CA GLY A 2 20.24 -1.72 -14.83
C GLY A 2 20.47 -1.12 -16.21
N ASP A 3 21.12 -1.90 -17.09
CA ASP A 3 21.43 -1.47 -18.46
C ASP A 3 20.19 -1.39 -19.35
N SER A 4 19.19 -2.23 -19.12
CA SER A 4 17.93 -2.25 -19.88
C SER A 4 17.10 -0.98 -19.64
N ALA A 5 16.83 -0.66 -18.39
CA ALA A 5 16.11 0.57 -18.01
C ALA A 5 16.91 1.83 -18.38
N GLY A 6 18.24 1.80 -18.18
CA GLY A 6 19.15 2.86 -18.60
C GLY A 6 19.11 3.10 -20.12
N GLY A 7 18.98 2.05 -20.92
CA GLY A 7 18.83 2.14 -22.38
C GLY A 7 17.53 2.82 -22.81
N SER A 8 16.41 2.37 -22.25
CA SER A 8 15.09 2.98 -22.50
C SER A 8 15.04 4.44 -22.05
N ALA A 9 15.58 4.75 -20.87
CA ALA A 9 15.64 6.13 -20.35
C ALA A 9 16.50 7.06 -21.20
N LYS A 10 17.67 6.58 -21.71
CA LYS A 10 18.52 7.35 -22.63
C LYS A 10 17.82 7.69 -23.94
N GLN A 11 16.96 6.79 -24.44
CA GLN A 11 16.14 7.04 -25.64
C GLN A 11 14.97 7.97 -25.36
N ALA A 12 14.37 7.86 -24.16
CA ALA A 12 13.19 8.62 -23.74
C ALA A 12 13.48 10.07 -23.35
N ARG A 13 14.71 10.40 -22.94
CA ARG A 13 15.08 11.71 -22.41
C ARG A 13 14.98 12.84 -23.42
N ASP A 14 14.72 14.04 -22.97
CA ASP A 14 15.06 15.26 -23.72
C ASP A 14 16.58 15.51 -23.63
N ARG A 15 17.27 15.34 -24.77
CA ARG A 15 18.74 15.45 -24.87
C ARG A 15 19.27 16.85 -24.55
N LYS A 16 18.43 17.89 -24.65
CA LYS A 16 18.83 19.26 -24.37
C LYS A 16 18.90 19.58 -22.87
N THR A 17 18.02 18.96 -22.08
CA THR A 17 17.82 19.33 -20.68
C THR A 17 18.04 18.18 -19.70
N GLN A 18 18.15 16.94 -20.19
CA GLN A 18 18.23 15.75 -19.34
C GLN A 18 19.46 14.90 -19.65
N ALA A 19 20.14 14.44 -18.58
CA ALA A 19 21.19 13.42 -18.64
C ALA A 19 20.75 12.17 -17.87
N ILE A 20 21.18 11.00 -18.30
CA ILE A 20 20.93 9.71 -17.65
C ILE A 20 22.24 9.09 -17.24
N LEU A 21 22.39 8.80 -15.96
CA LEU A 21 23.45 7.99 -15.39
C LEU A 21 22.90 6.61 -14.99
N PRO A 22 23.12 5.56 -15.78
CA PRO A 22 22.67 4.23 -15.38
C PRO A 22 23.58 3.68 -14.28
N LEU A 23 22.98 3.07 -13.25
CA LEU A 23 23.69 2.35 -12.21
C LEU A 23 23.59 0.85 -12.50
N LYS A 24 24.71 0.15 -12.49
CA LYS A 24 24.79 -1.29 -12.86
C LYS A 24 24.39 -2.23 -11.72
N GLY A 25 23.97 -1.70 -10.58
CA GLY A 25 23.57 -2.48 -9.43
C GLY A 25 23.63 -1.69 -8.13
N LYS A 26 23.62 -2.40 -7.01
CA LYS A 26 23.71 -1.82 -5.67
C LYS A 26 25.07 -1.14 -5.47
N ILE A 27 25.06 0.12 -5.07
CA ILE A 27 26.27 0.84 -4.69
C ILE A 27 26.73 0.42 -3.28
N LEU A 28 27.97 0.77 -2.92
CA LEU A 28 28.49 0.51 -1.59
C LEU A 28 27.66 1.26 -0.53
N ASN A 29 27.43 0.58 0.61
CA ASN A 29 26.76 1.20 1.73
C ASN A 29 27.69 2.20 2.45
N THR A 30 27.32 3.48 2.43
CA THR A 30 28.10 4.58 2.99
C THR A 30 28.31 4.47 4.49
N GLU A 31 27.32 3.93 5.24
CA GLU A 31 27.42 3.74 6.70
C GLU A 31 28.48 2.69 7.09
N LYS A 32 28.78 1.75 6.17
CA LYS A 32 29.71 0.64 6.42
C LYS A 32 31.05 0.77 5.71
N SER A 33 31.17 1.73 4.79
CA SER A 33 32.33 1.85 3.92
C SER A 33 33.11 3.12 4.21
N GLN A 34 34.44 2.99 4.27
CA GLN A 34 35.33 4.14 4.38
C GLN A 34 35.40 4.92 3.07
N ASP A 35 35.66 6.22 3.13
CA ASP A 35 35.61 7.15 1.97
C ASP A 35 36.50 6.71 0.82
N TYR A 36 37.70 6.19 1.10
CA TYR A 36 38.61 5.70 0.04
C TYR A 36 37.99 4.54 -0.77
N LYS A 37 37.19 3.67 -0.12
CA LYS A 37 36.48 2.58 -0.81
C LYS A 37 35.34 3.10 -1.65
N LEU A 38 34.63 4.10 -1.14
CA LEU A 38 33.54 4.75 -1.88
C LEU A 38 34.08 5.44 -3.13
N LEU A 39 35.20 6.17 -3.02
CA LEU A 39 35.85 6.85 -4.13
C LEU A 39 36.48 5.88 -5.15
N SER A 40 36.83 4.70 -4.73
CA SER A 40 37.37 3.63 -5.65
C SER A 40 36.24 2.91 -6.42
N SER A 41 34.97 3.11 -6.04
CA SER A 41 33.81 2.54 -6.77
C SER A 41 33.58 3.32 -8.07
N SER A 42 33.48 2.61 -9.18
CA SER A 42 33.22 3.18 -10.51
C SER A 42 31.87 3.89 -10.57
N GLU A 43 30.87 3.38 -9.88
CA GLU A 43 29.51 3.94 -9.81
C GLU A 43 29.51 5.28 -9.05
N VAL A 44 30.14 5.30 -7.86
CA VAL A 44 30.25 6.51 -7.03
C VAL A 44 31.12 7.55 -7.73
N GLY A 45 32.27 7.16 -8.29
CA GLY A 45 33.15 8.05 -9.05
C GLY A 45 32.45 8.66 -10.26
N SER A 46 31.64 7.88 -10.98
CA SER A 46 30.83 8.39 -12.11
C SER A 46 29.76 9.38 -11.65
N LEU A 47 29.10 9.12 -10.50
CA LEU A 47 28.11 10.01 -9.92
C LEU A 47 28.74 11.36 -9.53
N ILE A 48 29.86 11.35 -8.81
CA ILE A 48 30.61 12.55 -8.41
C ILE A 48 31.02 13.37 -9.65
N SER A 49 31.60 12.70 -10.63
CA SER A 49 32.01 13.34 -11.87
C SER A 49 30.85 13.93 -12.67
N ALA A 50 29.70 13.26 -12.67
CA ALA A 50 28.49 13.76 -13.34
C ALA A 50 27.93 14.99 -12.64
N LEU A 51 27.84 15.00 -11.32
CA LEU A 51 27.31 16.10 -10.53
C LEU A 51 28.25 17.34 -10.55
N GLY A 52 29.54 17.11 -10.44
CA GLY A 52 30.57 18.15 -10.57
C GLY A 52 30.77 19.06 -9.37
N CYS A 53 30.06 18.83 -8.25
CA CYS A 53 30.11 19.67 -7.03
C CYS A 53 31.08 19.16 -5.96
N GLY A 54 31.82 18.06 -6.20
CA GLY A 54 32.68 17.40 -5.20
C GLY A 54 31.96 16.26 -4.47
N PHE A 55 32.64 15.64 -3.50
CA PHE A 55 32.12 14.44 -2.85
C PHE A 55 31.72 14.65 -1.40
N ASN A 56 32.57 15.28 -0.60
CA ASN A 56 32.30 15.41 0.84
C ASN A 56 32.07 16.88 1.19
N HIS A 57 30.85 17.21 1.63
CA HIS A 57 30.46 18.59 1.98
C HIS A 57 31.25 19.17 3.17
N GLU A 58 31.97 18.34 3.93
CA GLU A 58 32.89 18.76 5.00
C GLU A 58 34.29 19.07 4.49
N SER A 59 34.59 18.78 3.21
CA SER A 59 35.91 19.04 2.61
C SER A 59 35.93 20.34 1.79
N ASP A 60 37.10 20.94 1.64
CA ASP A 60 37.30 22.15 0.82
C ASP A 60 37.02 21.93 -0.68
N ASP A 61 36.97 20.66 -1.11
CA ASP A 61 36.72 20.31 -2.52
C ASP A 61 35.22 20.35 -2.88
N PHE A 62 34.32 20.44 -1.91
CA PHE A 62 32.90 20.52 -2.17
C PHE A 62 32.47 21.96 -2.46
N ASN A 63 31.82 22.15 -3.61
CA ASN A 63 31.27 23.46 -3.98
C ASN A 63 29.93 23.26 -4.69
N ILE A 64 28.85 23.62 -4.02
CA ILE A 64 27.48 23.44 -4.52
C ILE A 64 27.20 24.30 -5.77
N ASP A 65 27.89 25.45 -5.92
CA ASP A 65 27.73 26.34 -7.09
C ASP A 65 28.26 25.72 -8.39
N LYS A 66 29.09 24.69 -8.27
CA LYS A 66 29.58 23.89 -9.41
C LYS A 66 28.62 22.78 -9.83
N LEU A 67 27.50 22.62 -9.13
CA LEU A 67 26.48 21.61 -9.48
C LEU A 67 25.95 21.83 -10.89
N ARG A 68 26.06 20.81 -11.74
CA ARG A 68 25.68 20.88 -13.16
C ARG A 68 24.18 20.77 -13.43
N TYR A 69 23.40 20.24 -12.46
CA TYR A 69 21.99 19.89 -12.64
C TYR A 69 21.11 20.56 -11.61
N GLY A 70 20.02 21.17 -12.06
CA GLY A 70 19.03 21.80 -11.18
C GLY A 70 18.20 20.78 -10.38
N LYS A 71 18.05 19.55 -10.89
CA LYS A 71 17.36 18.44 -10.23
C LYS A 71 18.15 17.16 -10.41
N ILE A 72 18.28 16.38 -9.34
CA ILE A 72 18.83 15.04 -9.32
C ILE A 72 17.66 14.10 -9.05
N ILE A 73 17.31 13.26 -10.03
CA ILE A 73 16.12 12.43 -9.98
C ILE A 73 16.54 10.97 -9.90
N ILE A 74 16.22 10.33 -8.77
CA ILE A 74 16.46 8.91 -8.56
C ILE A 74 15.32 8.15 -9.22
N MET A 75 15.64 7.23 -10.14
CA MET A 75 14.72 6.37 -10.85
C MET A 75 15.09 4.91 -10.59
N THR A 76 14.27 4.20 -9.84
CA THR A 76 14.44 2.78 -9.51
C THR A 76 13.18 2.00 -9.83
N ASP A 77 13.31 0.70 -9.99
CA ASP A 77 12.19 -0.20 -10.16
C ASP A 77 11.30 -0.25 -8.91
N ALA A 78 10.04 -0.65 -9.09
CA ALA A 78 9.05 -0.73 -8.00
C ALA A 78 9.13 -2.10 -7.28
N ASP A 79 10.33 -2.61 -7.06
CA ASP A 79 10.60 -3.86 -6.38
C ASP A 79 11.53 -3.65 -5.15
N VAL A 80 11.86 -4.74 -4.45
CA VAL A 80 12.70 -4.71 -3.25
C VAL A 80 14.14 -4.27 -3.55
N ASP A 81 14.69 -4.64 -4.70
CA ASP A 81 16.05 -4.25 -5.10
C ASP A 81 16.12 -2.77 -5.44
N GLY A 82 15.13 -2.25 -6.19
CA GLY A 82 15.00 -0.82 -6.47
C GLY A 82 14.81 0.02 -5.20
N ALA A 83 14.02 -0.46 -4.23
CA ALA A 83 13.89 0.19 -2.93
C ALA A 83 15.22 0.24 -2.17
N HIS A 84 16.01 -0.84 -2.21
CA HIS A 84 17.31 -0.89 -1.58
C HIS A 84 18.33 0.04 -2.25
N ILE A 85 18.38 0.07 -3.60
CA ILE A 85 19.26 0.97 -4.34
C ILE A 85 18.91 2.43 -4.05
N ARG A 86 17.62 2.78 -4.01
CA ARG A 86 17.16 4.11 -3.63
C ARG A 86 17.63 4.50 -2.24
N THR A 87 17.52 3.60 -1.27
CA THR A 87 17.97 3.83 0.11
C THR A 87 19.48 4.05 0.16
N LEU A 88 20.27 3.24 -0.53
CA LEU A 88 21.73 3.41 -0.61
C LEU A 88 22.13 4.74 -1.21
N LEU A 89 21.47 5.18 -2.31
CA LEU A 89 21.71 6.47 -2.92
C LEU A 89 21.34 7.63 -2.00
N LEU A 90 20.19 7.57 -1.34
CA LEU A 90 19.77 8.60 -0.38
C LEU A 90 20.76 8.69 0.78
N THR A 91 21.24 7.55 1.30
CA THR A 91 22.25 7.51 2.37
C THR A 91 23.56 8.16 1.91
N LEU A 92 24.06 7.82 0.70
CA LEU A 92 25.25 8.42 0.14
C LEU A 92 25.12 9.96 0.01
N LEU A 93 24.03 10.41 -0.59
CA LEU A 93 23.78 11.83 -0.82
C LEU A 93 23.58 12.59 0.50
N ALA A 94 22.87 12.00 1.47
CA ALA A 94 22.63 12.61 2.79
C ALA A 94 23.96 12.77 3.56
N ARG A 95 24.80 11.71 3.59
CA ARG A 95 26.05 11.72 4.35
C ARG A 95 27.16 12.53 3.72
N LYS A 96 27.22 12.57 2.38
CA LYS A 96 28.36 13.17 1.67
C LYS A 96 28.02 14.47 0.94
N MET A 97 26.75 14.71 0.65
CA MET A 97 26.29 15.85 -0.17
C MET A 97 25.04 16.50 0.43
N LYS A 98 24.99 16.70 1.75
CA LYS A 98 23.85 17.29 2.48
C LYS A 98 23.31 18.59 1.84
N PRO A 99 24.12 19.53 1.34
CA PRO A 99 23.62 20.76 0.73
C PRO A 99 22.70 20.55 -0.47
N LEU A 100 22.70 19.35 -1.10
CA LEU A 100 21.75 19.01 -2.17
C LEU A 100 20.32 18.84 -1.64
N PHE A 101 20.16 18.34 -0.41
CA PHE A 101 18.86 18.24 0.26
C PHE A 101 18.42 19.63 0.74
N ASP A 102 19.32 20.38 1.37
CA ASP A 102 19.03 21.72 1.90
C ASP A 102 18.53 22.67 0.79
N GLN A 103 19.04 22.51 -0.42
CA GLN A 103 18.58 23.25 -1.60
C GLN A 103 17.42 22.59 -2.36
N GLY A 104 16.87 21.48 -1.87
CA GLY A 104 15.75 20.78 -2.50
C GLY A 104 16.05 20.25 -3.90
N ARG A 105 17.28 19.77 -4.15
CA ARG A 105 17.73 19.29 -5.46
C ARG A 105 17.42 17.81 -5.70
N ILE A 106 17.09 17.05 -4.66
CA ILE A 106 16.88 15.59 -4.73
C ILE A 106 15.41 15.28 -4.95
N TYR A 107 15.12 14.41 -5.92
CA TYR A 107 13.79 13.97 -6.29
C TYR A 107 13.77 12.47 -6.52
N ILE A 108 12.62 11.85 -6.28
CA ILE A 108 12.32 10.46 -6.61
C ILE A 108 11.28 10.45 -7.71
N ALA A 109 11.57 9.80 -8.82
CA ALA A 109 10.60 9.60 -9.90
C ALA A 109 9.47 8.69 -9.45
N GLN A 110 8.26 8.99 -9.90
CA GLN A 110 7.04 8.24 -9.60
C GLN A 110 6.47 7.65 -10.90
N PRO A 111 7.08 6.58 -11.44
CA PRO A 111 6.53 5.93 -12.61
C PRO A 111 5.17 5.31 -12.28
N PRO A 112 4.24 5.20 -13.26
CA PRO A 112 2.97 4.55 -13.04
C PRO A 112 3.14 3.04 -12.84
N LEU A 113 2.39 2.48 -11.91
CA LEU A 113 2.37 1.03 -11.67
C LEU A 113 1.48 0.29 -12.65
N TYR A 114 0.51 0.96 -13.27
CA TYR A 114 -0.47 0.31 -14.15
C TYR A 114 -0.69 1.09 -15.43
N LYS A 115 -0.94 0.34 -16.53
CA LYS A 115 -1.57 0.81 -17.74
C LYS A 115 -2.92 0.12 -17.87
N ILE A 116 -3.97 0.90 -18.03
CA ILE A 116 -5.32 0.38 -18.28
C ILE A 116 -5.78 0.73 -19.67
N LYS A 117 -6.59 -0.17 -20.24
CA LYS A 117 -7.27 0.04 -21.52
C LYS A 117 -8.73 -0.36 -21.37
N LYS A 118 -9.65 0.59 -21.69
CA LYS A 118 -11.10 0.37 -21.74
C LYS A 118 -11.63 0.88 -23.08
N GLY A 119 -11.91 -0.02 -24.00
CA GLY A 119 -12.27 0.37 -25.36
C GLY A 119 -11.16 1.20 -26.04
N LYS A 120 -11.44 2.45 -26.36
CA LYS A 120 -10.47 3.40 -26.96
C LYS A 120 -9.67 4.18 -25.92
N LEU A 121 -10.07 4.14 -24.65
CA LEU A 121 -9.37 4.86 -23.58
C LEU A 121 -8.15 4.07 -23.14
N GLU A 122 -6.98 4.68 -23.20
CA GLU A 122 -5.75 4.22 -22.55
C GLU A 122 -5.35 5.23 -21.49
N LYS A 123 -5.01 4.75 -20.29
CA LYS A 123 -4.60 5.62 -19.18
C LYS A 123 -3.54 4.94 -18.32
N TYR A 124 -2.56 5.71 -17.86
CA TYR A 124 -1.60 5.29 -16.85
C TYR A 124 -2.11 5.64 -15.45
N ILE A 125 -1.87 4.76 -14.52
CA ILE A 125 -2.36 4.83 -13.12
C ILE A 125 -1.16 4.67 -12.19
N ALA A 126 -1.00 5.59 -11.26
CA ALA A 126 0.18 5.67 -10.42
C ALA A 126 0.26 4.54 -9.38
N ASN A 127 -0.87 4.15 -8.78
CA ASN A 127 -0.91 3.21 -7.66
C ASN A 127 -2.25 2.48 -7.54
N ASP A 128 -2.33 1.53 -6.60
CA ASP A 128 -3.53 0.74 -6.34
C ASP A 128 -4.73 1.57 -5.91
N PHE A 129 -4.53 2.65 -5.17
CA PHE A 129 -5.61 3.53 -4.73
C PHE A 129 -6.30 4.20 -5.93
N GLU A 130 -5.51 4.78 -6.84
CA GLU A 130 -6.04 5.38 -8.07
C GLU A 130 -6.68 4.35 -9.00
N LEU A 131 -6.12 3.12 -9.06
CA LEU A 131 -6.73 2.03 -9.81
C LEU A 131 -8.11 1.68 -9.27
N ASN A 132 -8.22 1.49 -7.96
CA ASN A 132 -9.49 1.19 -7.32
C ASN A 132 -10.51 2.32 -7.50
N LYS A 133 -10.08 3.56 -7.38
CA LYS A 133 -10.92 4.74 -7.64
C LYS A 133 -11.40 4.77 -9.09
N PHE A 134 -10.53 4.53 -10.05
CA PHE A 134 -10.92 4.47 -11.46
C PHE A 134 -11.93 3.35 -11.73
N LEU A 135 -11.69 2.13 -11.20
CA LEU A 135 -12.59 1.00 -11.34
C LEU A 135 -13.98 1.28 -10.76
N THR A 136 -14.00 1.87 -9.57
CA THR A 136 -15.22 2.22 -8.85
C THR A 136 -16.04 3.26 -9.61
N ASN A 137 -15.41 4.37 -10.01
CA ASN A 137 -16.10 5.42 -10.77
C ASN A 137 -16.64 4.87 -12.09
N SER A 138 -15.78 4.15 -12.84
CA SER A 138 -16.16 3.56 -14.12
C SER A 138 -17.29 2.53 -14.01
N PHE A 139 -17.45 1.88 -12.87
CA PHE A 139 -18.57 0.97 -12.61
C PHE A 139 -19.88 1.74 -12.37
N PHE A 140 -19.85 2.81 -11.61
CA PHE A 140 -21.05 3.59 -11.29
C PHE A 140 -21.42 4.63 -12.35
N ASP A 141 -20.61 4.85 -13.38
CA ASP A 141 -21.00 5.67 -14.53
C ASP A 141 -22.29 5.14 -15.23
N THR A 142 -22.45 3.79 -15.25
CA THR A 142 -23.57 3.11 -15.91
C THR A 142 -24.49 2.35 -14.98
N ASN A 143 -24.13 2.20 -13.69
CA ASN A 143 -24.84 1.36 -12.75
C ASN A 143 -25.34 2.17 -11.55
N LYS A 144 -26.50 1.77 -11.00
CA LYS A 144 -27.09 2.42 -9.82
C LYS A 144 -27.40 1.39 -8.74
N LEU A 145 -27.00 1.68 -7.50
CA LEU A 145 -27.22 0.81 -6.35
C LEU A 145 -28.42 1.29 -5.52
N TYR A 146 -29.27 0.34 -5.14
CA TYR A 146 -30.39 0.55 -4.24
C TYR A 146 -30.25 -0.35 -3.01
N SER A 147 -30.58 0.17 -1.83
CA SER A 147 -30.75 -0.58 -0.57
C SER A 147 -32.19 -0.50 -0.15
N SER A 148 -32.85 -1.65 0.07
CA SER A 148 -34.25 -1.72 0.47
C SER A 148 -35.17 -0.79 -0.35
N LYS A 149 -35.00 -0.75 -1.67
CA LYS A 149 -35.72 0.10 -2.65
C LYS A 149 -35.34 1.59 -2.65
N LYS A 150 -34.45 2.05 -1.77
CA LYS A 150 -33.96 3.45 -1.74
C LYS A 150 -32.66 3.54 -2.54
N LEU A 151 -32.58 4.51 -3.46
CA LEU A 151 -31.35 4.79 -4.19
C LEU A 151 -30.25 5.21 -3.23
N ILE A 152 -29.08 4.57 -3.32
CA ILE A 152 -27.86 5.04 -2.67
C ILE A 152 -27.19 6.03 -3.62
N PRO A 153 -26.87 7.26 -3.18
CA PRO A 153 -26.17 8.24 -3.99
C PRO A 153 -24.84 7.68 -4.55
N GLN A 154 -24.43 8.14 -5.71
CA GLN A 154 -23.24 7.60 -6.39
C GLN A 154 -21.98 7.71 -5.51
N ASN A 155 -21.75 8.87 -4.88
CA ASN A 155 -20.60 9.08 -3.99
C ASN A 155 -20.58 8.12 -2.80
N GLU A 156 -21.76 7.80 -2.23
CA GLU A 156 -21.87 6.80 -1.15
C GLU A 156 -21.64 5.39 -1.69
N SER A 157 -22.15 5.05 -2.86
CA SER A 157 -21.94 3.76 -3.52
C SER A 157 -20.45 3.55 -3.85
N GLU A 158 -19.77 4.58 -4.33
CA GLU A 158 -18.32 4.56 -4.57
C GLU A 158 -17.56 4.34 -3.26
N GLN A 159 -17.93 5.04 -2.19
CA GLN A 159 -17.29 4.88 -0.88
C GLN A 159 -17.48 3.48 -0.30
N LEU A 160 -18.64 2.84 -0.53
CA LEU A 160 -18.87 1.45 -0.11
C LEU A 160 -17.88 0.46 -0.75
N LEU A 161 -17.59 0.60 -2.05
CA LEU A 161 -16.59 -0.23 -2.71
C LEU A 161 -15.17 0.04 -2.23
N ILE A 162 -14.83 1.30 -1.96
CA ILE A 162 -13.53 1.67 -1.38
C ILE A 162 -13.40 1.06 0.02
N ASN A 163 -14.43 1.19 0.86
CA ASN A 163 -14.44 0.62 2.20
C ASN A 163 -14.34 -0.92 2.19
N TYR A 164 -15.04 -1.58 1.25
CA TYR A 164 -14.93 -3.02 1.05
C TYR A 164 -13.48 -3.46 0.78
N LYS A 165 -12.75 -2.72 -0.07
CA LYS A 165 -11.33 -3.01 -0.34
C LYS A 165 -10.42 -2.70 0.86
N THR A 166 -10.77 -1.68 1.62
CA THR A 166 -10.05 -1.34 2.86
C THR A 166 -10.12 -2.48 3.89
N ILE A 167 -11.24 -3.22 3.96
CA ILE A 167 -11.32 -4.42 4.81
C ILE A 167 -10.25 -5.44 4.40
N ASP A 168 -10.15 -5.76 3.11
CA ASP A 168 -9.18 -6.74 2.63
C ASP A 168 -7.74 -6.33 2.99
N TYR A 169 -7.44 -5.02 2.90
CA TYR A 169 -6.16 -4.44 3.30
C TYR A 169 -5.90 -4.58 4.82
N ILE A 170 -6.86 -4.17 5.66
CA ILE A 170 -6.75 -4.30 7.12
C ILE A 170 -6.51 -5.77 7.50
N LEU A 171 -7.26 -6.70 6.89
CA LEU A 171 -7.19 -8.13 7.22
C LEU A 171 -5.86 -8.78 6.81
N LYS A 172 -5.17 -8.28 5.79
CA LYS A 172 -3.84 -8.76 5.41
C LYS A 172 -2.79 -8.47 6.49
N ASN A 173 -2.96 -7.36 7.22
CA ASN A 173 -2.03 -6.88 8.22
C ASN A 173 -2.37 -7.34 9.65
N VAL A 174 -3.43 -8.13 9.82
CA VAL A 174 -3.82 -8.66 11.13
C VAL A 174 -3.07 -9.97 11.41
N SER A 175 -2.70 -10.16 12.67
CA SER A 175 -2.05 -11.40 13.13
C SER A 175 -2.83 -12.64 12.67
N LYS A 176 -2.11 -13.69 12.24
CA LYS A 176 -2.67 -14.98 11.86
C LYS A 176 -3.49 -15.65 13.00
N SER A 177 -3.35 -15.17 14.24
CA SER A 177 -4.13 -15.65 15.39
C SER A 177 -5.60 -15.24 15.36
N LYS A 178 -6.00 -14.28 14.50
CA LYS A 178 -7.41 -13.86 14.35
C LYS A 178 -7.97 -14.33 13.01
N ASP A 179 -9.15 -14.90 13.07
CA ASP A 179 -9.79 -15.42 11.85
C ASP A 179 -10.33 -14.28 10.97
N LYS A 180 -9.93 -14.30 9.70
CA LYS A 180 -10.27 -13.26 8.72
C LYS A 180 -11.77 -13.15 8.42
N TYR A 181 -12.52 -14.28 8.45
CA TYR A 181 -13.96 -14.25 8.16
C TYR A 181 -14.75 -13.69 9.35
N ILE A 182 -14.30 -13.99 10.57
CA ILE A 182 -14.86 -13.39 11.79
C ILE A 182 -14.66 -11.86 11.76
N LEU A 183 -13.42 -11.41 11.49
CA LEU A 183 -13.12 -9.99 11.44
C LEU A 183 -13.88 -9.28 10.30
N LYS A 184 -13.99 -9.94 9.14
CA LYS A 184 -14.78 -9.42 8.02
C LYS A 184 -16.25 -9.29 8.39
N ALA A 185 -16.84 -10.29 9.05
CA ALA A 185 -18.23 -10.25 9.50
C ALA A 185 -18.48 -9.11 10.51
N MET A 186 -17.52 -8.86 11.41
CA MET A 186 -17.63 -7.75 12.38
C MET A 186 -17.72 -6.37 11.72
N ALA A 187 -17.11 -6.17 10.55
CA ALA A 187 -17.21 -4.91 9.81
C ALA A 187 -18.63 -4.59 9.32
N TYR A 188 -19.49 -5.60 9.20
CA TYR A 188 -20.88 -5.47 8.78
C TYR A 188 -21.88 -5.47 9.94
N LEU A 189 -21.40 -5.43 11.17
CA LEU A 189 -22.24 -5.35 12.37
C LEU A 189 -22.05 -3.99 13.05
N PRO A 190 -23.09 -3.49 13.75
CA PRO A 190 -22.96 -2.30 14.57
C PRO A 190 -21.82 -2.45 15.59
N PRO A 191 -21.03 -1.38 15.81
CA PRO A 191 -19.91 -1.46 16.73
C PRO A 191 -20.35 -1.70 18.17
N ILE A 192 -19.62 -2.56 18.88
CA ILE A 192 -19.75 -2.71 20.32
C ILE A 192 -18.90 -1.64 20.98
N ASN A 193 -19.54 -0.66 21.58
CA ASN A 193 -18.88 0.33 22.43
C ASN A 193 -18.69 -0.19 23.86
N GLU A 194 -18.00 0.57 24.70
CA GLU A 194 -17.66 0.17 26.07
C GLU A 194 -18.89 -0.10 26.94
N SER A 195 -19.97 0.67 26.79
CA SER A 195 -21.23 0.47 27.54
C SER A 195 -21.93 -0.83 27.09
N LEU A 196 -22.02 -1.08 25.79
CA LEU A 196 -22.64 -2.28 25.23
C LEU A 196 -21.82 -3.53 25.48
N SER A 197 -20.51 -3.40 25.63
CA SER A 197 -19.63 -4.53 25.96
C SER A 197 -19.87 -5.11 27.38
N ASN A 198 -20.57 -4.39 28.24
CA ASN A 198 -20.95 -4.83 29.59
C ASN A 198 -22.35 -5.45 29.64
N ASP A 199 -23.16 -5.37 28.55
CA ASP A 199 -24.49 -5.95 28.48
C ASP A 199 -24.42 -7.36 27.86
N THR A 200 -24.54 -8.38 28.69
CA THR A 200 -24.49 -9.80 28.26
C THR A 200 -25.60 -10.18 27.29
N LYS A 201 -26.78 -9.55 27.39
CA LYS A 201 -27.91 -9.78 26.46
C LYS A 201 -27.60 -9.21 25.09
N HIS A 202 -27.01 -8.01 25.07
CA HIS A 202 -26.58 -7.38 23.83
C HIS A 202 -25.47 -8.19 23.13
N ILE A 203 -24.47 -8.64 23.90
CA ILE A 203 -23.40 -9.52 23.41
C ILE A 203 -23.93 -10.84 22.85
N ALA A 204 -24.90 -11.47 23.53
CA ALA A 204 -25.51 -12.71 23.03
C ALA A 204 -26.26 -12.50 21.71
N SER A 205 -26.95 -11.35 21.55
CA SER A 205 -27.61 -10.99 20.29
C SER A 205 -26.58 -10.71 19.19
N TYR A 206 -25.50 -10.00 19.51
CA TYR A 206 -24.41 -9.72 18.58
C TYR A 206 -23.74 -11.00 18.08
N ILE A 207 -23.49 -11.98 18.97
CA ILE A 207 -22.90 -13.28 18.61
C ILE A 207 -23.80 -14.04 17.63
N LYS A 208 -25.15 -14.01 17.81
CA LYS A 208 -26.08 -14.63 16.85
C LYS A 208 -25.98 -13.98 15.46
N SER A 209 -25.92 -12.67 15.40
CA SER A 209 -25.75 -11.93 14.14
C SER A 209 -24.38 -12.22 13.52
N LEU A 210 -23.33 -12.26 14.33
CA LEU A 210 -21.98 -12.60 13.89
C LEU A 210 -21.93 -14.05 13.33
N GLN A 211 -22.52 -15.01 14.02
CA GLN A 211 -22.63 -16.42 13.57
C GLN A 211 -23.30 -16.51 12.19
N HIS A 212 -24.39 -15.78 11.99
CA HIS A 212 -25.12 -15.76 10.73
C HIS A 212 -24.25 -15.17 9.60
N LEU A 213 -23.63 -14.02 9.83
CA LEU A 213 -22.79 -13.36 8.83
C LEU A 213 -21.51 -14.15 8.51
N VAL A 214 -20.85 -14.73 9.51
CA VAL A 214 -19.64 -15.50 9.24
C VAL A 214 -19.95 -16.77 8.44
N THR A 215 -21.11 -17.37 8.67
CA THR A 215 -21.57 -18.52 7.87
C THR A 215 -21.84 -18.12 6.42
N ALA A 216 -22.44 -16.96 6.18
CA ALA A 216 -22.69 -16.44 4.84
C ALA A 216 -21.40 -16.02 4.10
N LEU A 217 -20.39 -15.48 4.83
CA LEU A 217 -19.13 -15.02 4.28
C LEU A 217 -18.10 -16.12 4.02
N SER A 218 -18.22 -17.24 4.74
CA SER A 218 -17.23 -18.31 4.66
C SER A 218 -17.49 -19.27 3.50
N PRO A 219 -16.42 -19.86 2.93
CA PRO A 219 -16.57 -20.96 1.98
C PRO A 219 -17.36 -22.14 2.56
N ILE A 220 -18.06 -22.87 1.70
CA ILE A 220 -18.97 -23.98 2.09
C ILE A 220 -18.28 -25.11 2.87
N ASN A 221 -16.98 -25.24 2.72
CA ASN A 221 -16.16 -26.23 3.43
C ASN A 221 -15.67 -25.76 4.81
N ILE A 222 -15.99 -24.55 5.22
CA ILE A 222 -15.61 -23.97 6.52
C ILE A 222 -16.87 -23.71 7.34
N THR A 223 -16.90 -24.27 8.54
CA THR A 223 -18.00 -24.05 9.49
C THR A 223 -17.47 -23.42 10.78
N TYR A 224 -18.28 -22.56 11.37
CA TYR A 224 -17.98 -21.86 12.62
C TYR A 224 -19.04 -22.16 13.65
N SER A 225 -18.63 -22.27 14.92
CA SER A 225 -19.49 -22.25 16.08
C SER A 225 -18.97 -21.22 17.08
N LEU A 226 -19.83 -20.28 17.46
CA LEU A 226 -19.50 -19.19 18.37
C LEU A 226 -20.26 -19.39 19.69
N THR A 227 -19.54 -19.46 20.81
CA THR A 227 -20.12 -19.59 22.14
C THR A 227 -19.62 -18.48 23.06
N LEU A 228 -20.52 -17.97 23.91
CA LEU A 228 -20.19 -16.99 24.93
C LEU A 228 -19.81 -17.71 26.22
N ASN A 229 -18.58 -17.55 26.67
CA ASN A 229 -18.08 -18.01 27.94
C ASN A 229 -17.92 -16.82 28.89
N ASN A 230 -18.68 -16.80 29.98
CA ASN A 230 -18.46 -15.85 31.07
C ASN A 230 -17.31 -16.36 31.93
N LEU A 231 -16.29 -15.54 32.13
CA LEU A 231 -15.08 -15.94 32.87
C LEU A 231 -15.20 -15.54 34.36
N ASP A 232 -15.38 -14.25 34.65
CA ASP A 232 -15.56 -13.71 36.01
C ASP A 232 -16.32 -12.39 35.94
N ASP A 233 -16.53 -11.72 37.10
CA ASP A 233 -17.20 -10.42 37.16
C ASP A 233 -16.67 -9.44 36.13
N ASN A 234 -17.51 -9.17 35.13
CA ASN A 234 -17.25 -8.22 34.03
C ASN A 234 -16.29 -8.67 32.91
N SER A 235 -15.88 -9.95 32.85
CA SER A 235 -15.07 -10.48 31.74
C SER A 235 -15.78 -11.63 31.03
N TYR A 236 -15.67 -11.66 29.70
CA TYR A 236 -16.19 -12.72 28.85
C TYR A 236 -15.24 -13.01 27.70
N GLU A 237 -15.43 -14.16 27.12
CA GLU A 237 -14.72 -14.62 25.95
C GLU A 237 -15.71 -15.22 24.95
N ILE A 238 -15.58 -14.86 23.70
CA ILE A 238 -16.28 -15.51 22.58
C ILE A 238 -15.37 -16.64 22.11
N ALA A 239 -15.70 -17.87 22.49
CA ALA A 239 -15.00 -19.05 22.02
C ALA A 239 -15.36 -19.31 20.56
N LEU A 240 -14.35 -19.62 19.76
CA LEU A 240 -14.43 -19.87 18.33
C LEU A 240 -14.04 -21.30 18.04
N GLU A 241 -14.98 -22.09 17.52
CA GLU A 241 -14.67 -23.36 16.89
C GLU A 241 -14.76 -23.19 15.36
N LYS A 242 -13.68 -23.48 14.67
CA LYS A 242 -13.61 -23.49 13.21
C LYS A 242 -13.30 -24.89 12.73
N LYS A 243 -14.08 -25.41 11.79
CA LYS A 243 -13.81 -26.70 11.14
C LYS A 243 -13.62 -26.47 9.64
N ILE A 244 -12.58 -27.10 9.11
CA ILE A 244 -12.29 -27.11 7.67
C ILE A 244 -12.46 -28.54 7.17
N ASN A 245 -13.39 -28.76 6.25
CA ASN A 245 -13.78 -30.09 5.79
C ASN A 245 -14.15 -31.02 6.96
N GLY A 246 -14.79 -30.51 8.03
CA GLY A 246 -15.16 -31.23 9.22
C GLY A 246 -14.05 -31.42 10.27
N VAL A 247 -12.80 -31.05 9.98
CA VAL A 247 -11.66 -31.15 10.90
C VAL A 247 -11.48 -29.84 11.68
N LEU A 248 -11.31 -29.97 13.00
CA LEU A 248 -11.14 -28.80 13.89
C LEU A 248 -9.81 -28.07 13.60
N ASP A 249 -9.88 -26.76 13.36
CA ASP A 249 -8.73 -25.87 13.20
C ASP A 249 -8.36 -25.26 14.56
N LEU A 250 -7.24 -25.72 15.14
CA LEU A 250 -6.75 -25.27 16.44
C LEU A 250 -5.98 -23.95 16.40
N THR A 251 -5.79 -23.36 15.22
CA THR A 251 -5.02 -22.11 15.06
C THR A 251 -5.82 -20.86 15.37
N VAL A 252 -7.14 -20.97 15.50
CA VAL A 252 -8.05 -19.84 15.71
C VAL A 252 -8.18 -19.53 17.20
N SER A 253 -7.85 -18.33 17.60
CA SER A 253 -7.97 -17.86 18.98
C SER A 253 -9.34 -17.23 19.23
N SER A 254 -9.84 -17.36 20.45
CA SER A 254 -11.03 -16.68 20.98
C SER A 254 -10.93 -15.14 20.90
N ILE A 255 -12.07 -14.49 21.05
CA ILE A 255 -12.19 -13.03 21.10
C ILE A 255 -12.62 -12.63 22.51
N ASN A 256 -11.73 -11.95 23.21
CA ASN A 256 -12.02 -11.40 24.53
C ASN A 256 -12.60 -9.99 24.47
N LYS A 257 -13.16 -9.52 25.58
CA LYS A 257 -13.74 -8.18 25.72
C LYS A 257 -12.78 -7.05 25.29
N LYS A 258 -11.46 -7.17 25.59
CA LYS A 258 -10.46 -6.15 25.23
C LYS A 258 -10.29 -5.97 23.71
N PHE A 259 -10.65 -6.98 22.92
CA PHE A 259 -10.57 -6.88 21.47
C PHE A 259 -11.48 -5.77 20.91
N PHE A 260 -12.65 -5.53 21.51
CA PHE A 260 -13.59 -4.50 21.06
C PHE A 260 -13.09 -3.07 21.26
N SER A 261 -12.03 -2.87 22.08
CA SER A 261 -11.33 -1.58 22.22
C SER A 261 -10.05 -1.52 21.37
N SER A 262 -9.75 -2.56 20.59
CA SER A 262 -8.51 -2.64 19.81
C SER A 262 -8.53 -1.72 18.58
N LYS A 263 -7.34 -1.27 18.16
CA LYS A 263 -7.17 -0.48 16.93
C LYS A 263 -7.74 -1.21 15.70
N THR A 264 -7.52 -2.51 15.59
CA THR A 264 -8.05 -3.34 14.49
C THR A 264 -9.57 -3.30 14.43
N TYR A 265 -10.25 -3.56 15.55
CA TYR A 265 -11.71 -3.53 15.60
C TYR A 265 -12.27 -2.16 15.24
N ASN A 266 -11.72 -1.10 15.84
CA ASN A 266 -12.13 0.27 15.53
C ASN A 266 -11.91 0.63 14.06
N SER A 267 -10.80 0.20 13.46
CA SER A 267 -10.53 0.44 12.05
C SER A 267 -11.54 -0.26 11.13
N LEU A 268 -12.01 -1.46 11.48
CA LEU A 268 -13.04 -2.19 10.72
C LEU A 268 -14.43 -1.55 10.86
N THR A 269 -14.83 -1.19 12.07
CA THR A 269 -16.17 -0.65 12.35
C THR A 269 -16.35 0.79 11.89
N ASN A 270 -15.27 1.59 11.87
CA ASN A 270 -15.29 2.96 11.34
C ASN A 270 -15.58 3.04 9.82
N LEU A 271 -15.51 1.91 9.10
CA LEU A 271 -15.91 1.84 7.69
C LEU A 271 -17.45 1.97 7.49
N ASN A 272 -18.23 1.86 8.56
CA ASN A 272 -19.66 2.12 8.61
C ASN A 272 -20.52 1.29 7.65
N LEU A 273 -20.09 0.08 7.30
CA LEU A 273 -20.79 -0.79 6.35
C LEU A 273 -22.11 -1.36 6.90
N TYR A 274 -22.26 -1.41 8.21
CA TYR A 274 -23.48 -1.85 8.90
C TYR A 274 -24.67 -0.90 8.72
N ALA A 275 -24.44 0.34 8.25
CA ALA A 275 -25.51 1.33 8.05
C ALA A 275 -26.47 0.98 6.90
N TYR A 276 -26.09 0.00 6.07
CA TYR A 276 -26.85 -0.41 4.90
C TYR A 276 -27.42 -1.81 5.10
N SER A 277 -28.72 -1.97 4.83
CA SER A 277 -29.41 -3.26 4.94
C SER A 277 -29.94 -3.72 3.58
N GLY A 278 -29.87 -5.03 3.34
CA GLY A 278 -30.41 -5.66 2.14
C GLY A 278 -31.96 -5.67 2.06
N PRO A 279 -32.51 -6.12 0.94
CA PRO A 279 -31.81 -6.55 -0.25
C PRO A 279 -31.19 -5.36 -1.01
N PHE A 280 -30.05 -5.62 -1.65
CA PHE A 280 -29.37 -4.66 -2.52
C PHE A 280 -29.73 -4.96 -3.97
N ILE A 281 -30.13 -3.92 -4.71
CA ILE A 281 -30.49 -4.06 -6.11
C ILE A 281 -29.54 -3.20 -6.94
N LEU A 282 -28.80 -3.85 -7.81
CA LEU A 282 -27.95 -3.19 -8.79
C LEU A 282 -28.73 -3.07 -10.09
N LYS A 283 -29.05 -1.85 -10.50
CA LYS A 283 -29.62 -1.55 -11.80
C LYS A 283 -28.51 -1.30 -12.80
N THR A 284 -28.47 -2.13 -13.83
CA THR A 284 -27.58 -1.98 -14.98
C THR A 284 -28.39 -1.57 -16.21
N GLU A 285 -27.73 -1.28 -17.32
CA GLU A 285 -28.41 -0.96 -18.60
C GLU A 285 -29.25 -2.13 -19.13
N SER A 286 -28.89 -3.38 -18.81
CA SER A 286 -29.52 -4.56 -19.40
C SER A 286 -30.38 -5.36 -18.41
N THR A 287 -30.02 -5.39 -17.13
CA THR A 287 -30.67 -6.26 -16.14
C THR A 287 -30.56 -5.67 -14.74
N ASP A 288 -31.52 -6.02 -13.88
CA ASP A 288 -31.46 -5.77 -12.44
C ASP A 288 -30.93 -7.02 -11.73
N LEU A 289 -29.90 -6.86 -10.89
CA LEU A 289 -29.32 -7.93 -10.07
C LEU A 289 -29.66 -7.67 -8.60
N SER A 290 -30.03 -8.74 -7.88
CA SER A 290 -30.35 -8.64 -6.46
C SER A 290 -29.30 -9.39 -5.61
N PHE A 291 -28.94 -8.80 -4.48
CA PHE A 291 -28.01 -9.36 -3.52
C PHE A 291 -28.57 -9.25 -2.11
N ASP A 292 -28.47 -10.30 -1.33
CA ASP A 292 -28.96 -10.30 0.05
C ASP A 292 -28.00 -9.57 0.99
N TYR A 293 -26.70 -9.63 0.70
CA TYR A 293 -25.67 -9.00 1.50
C TYR A 293 -24.86 -7.97 0.72
N LEU A 294 -24.42 -6.92 1.41
CA LEU A 294 -23.60 -5.86 0.84
C LEU A 294 -22.25 -6.39 0.29
N PHE A 295 -21.65 -7.36 0.96
CA PHE A 295 -20.38 -7.92 0.51
C PHE A 295 -20.50 -8.69 -0.80
N ASP A 296 -21.61 -9.38 -1.08
CA ASP A 296 -21.85 -10.08 -2.35
C ASP A 296 -21.97 -9.07 -3.49
N PHE A 297 -22.69 -7.97 -3.25
CA PHE A 297 -22.74 -6.86 -4.19
C PHE A 297 -21.34 -6.30 -4.45
N CYS A 298 -20.57 -5.99 -3.39
CA CYS A 298 -19.24 -5.40 -3.51
C CYS A 298 -18.27 -6.33 -4.27
N GLU A 299 -18.31 -7.63 -4.00
CA GLU A 299 -17.52 -8.65 -4.73
C GLU A 299 -17.89 -8.68 -6.21
N HIS A 300 -19.19 -8.71 -6.51
CA HIS A 300 -19.70 -8.67 -7.88
C HIS A 300 -19.26 -7.39 -8.60
N ALA A 301 -19.46 -6.23 -7.99
CA ALA A 301 -19.13 -4.92 -8.57
C ALA A 301 -17.64 -4.82 -8.88
N TYR A 302 -16.79 -5.22 -7.94
CA TYR A 302 -15.34 -5.19 -8.12
C TYR A 302 -14.87 -6.16 -9.21
N THR A 303 -15.40 -7.38 -9.21
CA THR A 303 -15.06 -8.39 -10.22
C THR A 303 -15.51 -7.97 -11.63
N SER A 304 -16.71 -7.40 -11.74
CA SER A 304 -17.27 -6.93 -13.01
C SER A 304 -16.51 -5.71 -13.54
N SER A 305 -16.17 -4.73 -12.68
CA SER A 305 -15.39 -3.56 -13.09
C SER A 305 -14.01 -3.97 -13.61
N ARG A 306 -13.35 -4.94 -12.94
CA ARG A 306 -12.04 -5.44 -13.36
C ARG A 306 -12.06 -6.20 -14.67
N LYS A 307 -13.12 -6.99 -14.94
CA LYS A 307 -13.30 -7.70 -16.20
C LYS A 307 -13.53 -6.76 -17.39
N SER A 308 -14.01 -5.56 -17.16
CA SER A 308 -14.30 -4.56 -18.21
C SER A 308 -13.07 -3.86 -18.76
N ILE A 309 -11.89 -4.06 -18.18
CA ILE A 309 -10.64 -3.41 -18.56
C ILE A 309 -9.54 -4.42 -18.87
N SER A 310 -8.63 -4.04 -19.78
CA SER A 310 -7.32 -4.68 -19.90
C SER A 310 -6.35 -3.95 -18.97
N LEU A 311 -5.71 -4.67 -18.06
CA LEU A 311 -4.78 -4.16 -17.07
C LEU A 311 -3.40 -4.76 -17.28
N GLN A 312 -2.41 -3.89 -17.48
CA GLN A 312 -0.99 -4.24 -17.48
C GLN A 312 -0.36 -3.63 -16.22
N ARG A 313 0.32 -4.45 -15.42
CA ARG A 313 1.11 -3.99 -14.27
C ARG A 313 2.57 -3.94 -14.69
N TYR A 314 3.24 -2.83 -14.39
CA TYR A 314 4.68 -2.68 -14.53
C TYR A 314 5.38 -3.02 -13.22
N LYS A 315 6.35 -3.92 -13.27
CA LYS A 315 7.20 -4.27 -12.14
C LYS A 315 8.49 -3.45 -12.14
N GLY A 316 8.99 -3.10 -13.34
CA GLY A 316 10.19 -2.32 -13.50
C GLY A 316 10.13 -1.39 -14.70
N LEU A 317 11.02 -0.39 -14.70
CA LEU A 317 11.17 0.61 -15.76
C LEU A 317 11.59 -0.02 -17.10
N GLY A 318 12.28 -1.16 -17.05
CA GLY A 318 12.70 -1.92 -18.23
C GLY A 318 11.54 -2.54 -19.01
N GLU A 319 10.34 -2.66 -18.40
CA GLU A 319 9.14 -3.15 -19.07
C GLU A 319 8.44 -2.04 -19.89
N MET A 320 8.85 -0.78 -19.72
CA MET A 320 8.31 0.35 -20.47
C MET A 320 9.18 0.62 -21.71
N ASN A 321 8.53 0.80 -22.84
CA ASN A 321 9.24 1.28 -24.01
C ASN A 321 9.61 2.78 -23.87
N PRO A 322 10.56 3.32 -24.71
CA PRO A 322 11.02 4.69 -24.56
C PRO A 322 9.92 5.75 -24.66
N SER A 323 8.89 5.55 -25.48
CA SER A 323 7.78 6.53 -25.59
C SER A 323 6.90 6.53 -24.35
N GLN A 324 6.59 5.36 -23.80
CA GLN A 324 5.84 5.23 -22.53
C GLN A 324 6.60 5.88 -21.39
N LEU A 325 7.90 5.60 -21.27
CA LEU A 325 8.75 6.18 -20.22
C LEU A 325 8.89 7.69 -20.36
N SER A 326 8.99 8.18 -21.60
CA SER A 326 9.00 9.61 -21.89
C SER A 326 7.72 10.29 -21.41
N GLU A 327 6.56 9.77 -21.85
CA GLU A 327 5.25 10.36 -21.54
C GLU A 327 4.90 10.35 -20.05
N THR A 328 5.27 9.30 -19.33
CA THR A 328 4.81 9.09 -17.93
C THR A 328 5.79 9.57 -16.88
N THR A 329 7.10 9.48 -17.15
CA THR A 329 8.13 9.57 -16.10
C THR A 329 9.19 10.63 -16.40
N MET A 330 9.48 10.92 -17.67
CA MET A 330 10.59 11.78 -18.04
C MET A 330 10.16 13.19 -18.48
N ASN A 331 9.01 13.33 -19.14
CA ASN A 331 8.54 14.62 -19.62
C ASN A 331 8.18 15.54 -18.43
N PRO A 332 8.80 16.74 -18.32
CA PRO A 332 8.53 17.69 -17.24
C PRO A 332 7.07 18.09 -17.05
N GLU A 333 6.26 18.06 -18.13
CA GLU A 333 4.85 18.47 -18.11
C GLU A 333 3.92 17.41 -17.54
N THR A 334 4.29 16.11 -17.65
CA THR A 334 3.41 14.98 -17.32
C THR A 334 3.91 14.12 -16.17
N ARG A 335 5.22 14.17 -15.89
CA ARG A 335 5.83 13.35 -14.82
C ARG A 335 5.41 13.78 -13.44
N SER A 336 5.36 12.83 -12.52
CA SER A 336 5.25 13.05 -11.08
C SER A 336 6.60 12.83 -10.41
N LEU A 337 7.01 13.77 -9.57
CA LEU A 337 8.24 13.70 -8.78
C LEU A 337 7.94 13.92 -7.31
N LEU A 338 8.49 13.09 -6.45
CA LEU A 338 8.51 13.31 -5.01
C LEU A 338 9.81 14.06 -4.68
N GLN A 339 9.71 15.29 -4.19
CA GLN A 339 10.87 16.04 -3.69
C GLN A 339 11.25 15.48 -2.31
N VAL A 340 12.52 15.16 -2.13
CA VAL A 340 13.02 14.79 -0.82
C VAL A 340 13.38 16.10 -0.11
N SER A 341 12.62 16.36 0.97
CA SER A 341 12.81 17.58 1.77
C SER A 341 14.05 17.53 2.64
N GLN A 342 14.34 18.61 3.30
CA GLN A 342 15.44 18.79 4.24
C GLN A 342 15.49 17.64 5.26
N ILE A 343 16.69 17.15 5.52
CA ILE A 343 16.98 16.10 6.49
C ILE A 343 17.37 16.80 7.80
N ASP A 344 16.63 16.52 8.87
CA ASP A 344 16.98 16.93 10.24
C ASP A 344 17.82 15.88 10.96
N ASP A 345 18.19 16.16 12.22
CA ASP A 345 19.05 15.25 12.99
C ASP A 345 18.36 13.92 13.35
N ASP A 346 17.03 13.94 13.48
CA ASP A 346 16.26 12.72 13.74
C ASP A 346 16.25 11.81 12.50
N ASP A 347 16.12 12.38 11.30
CA ASP A 347 16.21 11.65 10.03
C ASP A 347 17.58 11.00 9.85
N TYR A 348 18.68 11.64 10.29
CA TYR A 348 20.01 11.03 10.27
C TYR A 348 20.10 9.76 11.10
N SER A 349 19.41 9.69 12.24
CA SER A 349 19.37 8.51 13.10
C SER A 349 18.71 7.30 12.43
N ILE A 350 17.79 7.54 11.51
CA ILE A 350 17.13 6.50 10.72
C ILE A 350 18.12 5.82 9.76
N PHE A 351 19.01 6.58 9.13
CA PHE A 351 20.06 5.99 8.28
C PHE A 351 21.01 5.10 9.09
N ASP A 352 21.44 5.53 10.29
CA ASP A 352 22.24 4.69 11.19
C ASP A 352 21.51 3.39 11.56
N THR A 353 20.25 3.49 11.90
CA THR A 353 19.41 2.35 12.29
C THR A 353 19.24 1.35 11.13
N LEU A 354 18.89 1.84 9.95
CA LEU A 354 18.58 0.99 8.80
C LEU A 354 19.83 0.47 8.09
N MET A 355 20.87 1.30 7.97
CA MET A 355 22.03 1.04 7.11
C MET A 355 23.31 0.78 7.89
N GLY A 356 23.36 1.10 9.19
CA GLY A 356 24.50 0.90 10.09
C GLY A 356 24.78 -0.56 10.43
N ASP A 357 25.74 -0.79 11.31
CA ASP A 357 26.19 -2.15 11.70
C ASP A 357 25.34 -2.78 12.81
N ASP A 358 24.57 -1.98 13.56
CA ASP A 358 23.73 -2.46 14.67
C ASP A 358 22.50 -3.22 14.16
N VAL A 359 22.60 -4.54 14.18
CA VAL A 359 21.54 -5.45 13.71
C VAL A 359 20.34 -5.42 14.66
N GLU A 360 20.57 -5.27 15.97
CA GLU A 360 19.47 -5.33 16.96
C GLU A 360 18.58 -4.08 16.86
N LYS A 361 19.15 -2.88 16.78
CA LYS A 361 18.38 -1.65 16.55
C LYS A 361 17.57 -1.72 15.26
N ARG A 362 18.15 -2.24 14.17
CA ARG A 362 17.44 -2.43 12.91
C ARG A 362 16.26 -3.38 13.05
N ARG A 363 16.48 -4.52 13.75
CA ARG A 363 15.44 -5.51 14.02
C ARG A 363 14.29 -4.91 14.83
N GLU A 364 14.59 -4.19 15.91
CA GLU A 364 13.59 -3.51 16.74
C GLU A 364 12.79 -2.49 15.92
N PHE A 365 13.47 -1.69 15.09
CA PHE A 365 12.81 -0.73 14.21
C PHE A 365 11.87 -1.42 13.20
N ILE A 366 12.32 -2.50 12.54
CA ILE A 366 11.50 -3.27 11.61
C ILE A 366 10.27 -3.86 12.31
N VAL A 367 10.45 -4.45 13.49
CA VAL A 367 9.35 -5.04 14.28
C VAL A 367 8.35 -3.98 14.72
N SER A 368 8.82 -2.84 15.23
CA SER A 368 7.95 -1.74 15.68
C SER A 368 7.20 -1.07 14.52
N SER A 369 7.85 -0.98 13.35
CA SER A 369 7.30 -0.36 12.14
C SER A 369 6.54 -1.35 11.23
N ALA A 370 6.49 -2.64 11.58
CA ALA A 370 5.87 -3.68 10.74
C ALA A 370 4.39 -3.39 10.38
N ASN A 371 3.68 -2.66 11.25
CA ASN A 371 2.29 -2.25 10.99
C ASN A 371 2.14 -1.05 10.04
N ALA A 372 3.24 -0.38 9.70
CA ALA A 372 3.25 0.78 8.81
C ALA A 372 3.68 0.42 7.37
N VAL A 373 4.07 -0.82 7.14
CA VAL A 373 4.55 -1.29 5.81
C VAL A 373 3.37 -1.72 4.96
N ASP A 374 3.18 -1.05 3.84
CA ASP A 374 2.04 -1.28 2.92
C ASP A 374 2.26 -2.48 1.98
N ASN A 375 3.49 -2.82 1.63
CA ASN A 375 3.82 -3.94 0.76
C ASN A 375 5.10 -4.62 1.23
N VAL A 376 4.98 -5.86 1.66
CA VAL A 376 6.12 -6.77 1.80
C VAL A 376 6.03 -7.75 0.64
N ASP A 377 6.91 -7.63 -0.34
CA ASP A 377 7.10 -8.69 -1.33
C ASP A 377 7.76 -9.88 -0.62
N VAL A 378 6.98 -10.93 -0.38
CA VAL A 378 7.43 -12.21 0.18
C VAL A 378 7.39 -13.25 -0.92
#